data_88ed26a371579587482fbc83be96f61a
#
_entry.id   88ed26a371579587482fbc83be96f61a
#
_cell.length_a   1.000
_cell.length_b   1.000
_cell.length_c   1.000
_cell.angle_alpha   90.00
_cell.angle_beta   90.00
_cell.angle_gamma   90.00
#
_symmetry.space_group_name_H-M   'P 1'
#
loop_
_entity.id
_entity.type
_entity.pdbx_description
1 polymer ?
#
loop_
_entity_poly.entity_id
_entity_poly.type
_entity_poly.pdbx_seq_one_letter_code
_entity_poly.pdbx_strand_id
1 'polypeptide(L)'
;MKLRTRVFFLYLCIITLVLVCIGVIMPSSLHEQNLENVRTDSVNQLRHIDFALSNFIKEVKQDISELLMHETVIDPDDRGFTSFLNVSEDTFQYDIGDREARIIDDLNAFRLTHPAVNSVYMGRESGSFVRSHPRPVPTRYDPRTRPWYTLAKNNPEAVMITEPYQSVTSPDVNIGIVKAMMYPNGTVYGVLGAESP
;
A
#
# COMPACT_ATOMS: atom_id res chain seq x y z
N MET A 1 -1.43 59.42 -56.87
CA MET A 1 -2.23 58.64 -55.90
C MET A 1 -3.04 59.63 -55.08
N LYS A 2 -4.38 59.48 -55.10
CA LYS A 2 -5.29 60.42 -54.40
C LYS A 2 -5.10 60.24 -52.89
N LEU A 3 -5.14 61.29 -52.11
CA LEU A 3 -4.96 61.30 -50.64
C LEU A 3 -5.74 60.16 -49.92
N ARG A 4 -6.94 59.91 -50.34
CA ARG A 4 -7.79 58.77 -49.84
C ARG A 4 -7.13 57.44 -49.95
N THR A 5 -6.41 57.12 -51.00
CA THR A 5 -5.76 55.82 -51.21
C THR A 5 -4.56 55.65 -50.29
N ARG A 6 -3.80 56.74 -50.00
CA ARG A 6 -2.70 56.69 -49.02
C ARG A 6 -3.14 56.46 -47.60
N VAL A 7 -4.25 57.11 -47.20
CA VAL A 7 -4.85 56.94 -45.89
C VAL A 7 -5.38 55.53 -45.69
N PHE A 8 -6.03 54.97 -46.72
CA PHE A 8 -6.54 53.59 -46.68
C PHE A 8 -5.44 52.55 -46.48
N PHE A 9 -4.34 52.66 -47.24
CA PHE A 9 -3.17 51.73 -47.09
C PHE A 9 -2.52 51.87 -45.73
N LEU A 10 -2.47 53.06 -45.15
CA LEU A 10 -1.88 53.29 -43.83
C LEU A 10 -2.72 52.62 -42.71
N TYR A 11 -4.06 52.73 -42.77
CA TYR A 11 -4.94 52.02 -41.88
C TYR A 11 -4.86 50.50 -42.02
N LEU A 12 -4.78 50.02 -43.25
CA LEU A 12 -4.63 48.58 -43.52
C LEU A 12 -3.33 48.01 -42.93
N CYS A 13 -2.21 48.76 -43.09
CA CYS A 13 -0.92 48.40 -42.49
C CYS A 13 -0.98 48.35 -40.98
N ILE A 14 -1.64 49.33 -40.33
CA ILE A 14 -1.76 49.34 -38.87
C ILE A 14 -2.59 48.16 -38.37
N ILE A 15 -3.72 47.87 -39.04
CA ILE A 15 -4.58 46.73 -38.66
C ILE A 15 -3.81 45.40 -38.82
N THR A 16 -3.12 45.23 -39.95
CA THR A 16 -2.33 43.99 -40.16
C THR A 16 -1.20 43.83 -39.15
N LEU A 17 -0.51 44.93 -38.79
CA LEU A 17 0.53 44.92 -37.79
C LEU A 17 -0.01 44.52 -36.40
N VAL A 18 -1.16 45.09 -35.99
CA VAL A 18 -1.82 44.74 -34.73
C VAL A 18 -2.25 43.26 -34.69
N LEU A 19 -2.85 42.76 -35.79
CA LEU A 19 -3.25 41.35 -35.89
C LEU A 19 -2.06 40.39 -35.82
N VAL A 20 -0.93 40.73 -36.46
CA VAL A 20 0.29 39.96 -36.38
C VAL A 20 0.87 39.95 -34.96
N CYS A 21 0.91 41.12 -34.31
CA CYS A 21 1.36 41.22 -32.92
C CYS A 21 0.51 40.37 -31.97
N ILE A 22 -0.81 40.41 -32.08
CA ILE A 22 -1.71 39.60 -31.28
C ILE A 22 -1.51 38.12 -31.59
N GLY A 23 -1.43 37.74 -32.87
CA GLY A 23 -1.26 36.35 -33.31
C GLY A 23 0.06 35.70 -32.90
N VAL A 24 1.12 36.51 -32.65
CA VAL A 24 2.44 35.99 -32.24
C VAL A 24 2.61 35.99 -30.72
N ILE A 25 2.21 37.08 -30.06
CA ILE A 25 2.45 37.26 -28.61
C ILE A 25 1.48 36.41 -27.77
N MET A 26 0.21 36.39 -28.15
CA MET A 26 -0.82 35.75 -27.35
C MET A 26 -0.64 34.20 -27.25
N PRO A 27 -0.36 33.46 -28.33
CA PRO A 27 -0.15 32.01 -28.25
C PRO A 27 1.07 31.62 -27.42
N SER A 28 2.20 32.36 -27.51
CA SER A 28 3.40 32.04 -26.76
C SER A 28 3.21 32.20 -25.26
N SER A 29 2.56 33.28 -24.83
CA SER A 29 2.24 33.53 -23.41
C SER A 29 1.26 32.51 -22.84
N LEU A 30 0.22 32.14 -23.60
CA LEU A 30 -0.73 31.11 -23.20
C LEU A 30 -0.10 29.72 -23.10
N HIS A 31 0.84 29.40 -23.98
CA HIS A 31 1.51 28.11 -23.96
C HIS A 31 2.40 27.93 -22.73
N GLU A 32 3.19 28.95 -22.38
CA GLU A 32 4.02 28.93 -21.18
C GLU A 32 3.17 28.87 -19.90
N GLN A 33 2.10 29.65 -19.83
CA GLN A 33 1.18 29.61 -18.69
C GLN A 33 0.50 28.23 -18.53
N ASN A 34 0.07 27.62 -19.63
CA ASN A 34 -0.54 26.29 -19.59
C ASN A 34 0.44 25.22 -19.13
N LEU A 35 1.70 25.27 -19.59
CA LEU A 35 2.73 24.32 -19.14
C LEU A 35 3.03 24.47 -17.66
N GLU A 36 3.14 25.69 -17.15
CA GLU A 36 3.39 25.94 -15.73
C GLU A 36 2.18 25.54 -14.86
N ASN A 37 0.96 25.79 -15.33
CA ASN A 37 -0.25 25.32 -14.65
C ASN A 37 -0.31 23.78 -14.58
N VAL A 38 -0.08 23.09 -15.71
CA VAL A 38 -0.05 21.61 -15.73
C VAL A 38 1.04 21.07 -14.81
N ARG A 39 2.22 21.69 -14.79
CA ARG A 39 3.31 21.31 -13.89
C ARG A 39 2.92 21.50 -12.43
N THR A 40 2.37 22.65 -12.09
CA THR A 40 1.93 22.98 -10.72
C THR A 40 0.82 22.05 -10.26
N ASP A 41 -0.17 21.81 -11.10
CA ASP A 41 -1.27 20.90 -10.80
C ASP A 41 -0.79 19.46 -10.62
N SER A 42 0.15 19.01 -11.47
CA SER A 42 0.73 17.67 -11.34
C SER A 42 1.53 17.51 -10.05
N VAL A 43 2.34 18.50 -9.67
CA VAL A 43 3.07 18.51 -8.40
C VAL A 43 2.12 18.51 -7.21
N ASN A 44 1.06 19.30 -7.26
CA ASN A 44 0.06 19.33 -6.19
C ASN A 44 -0.69 18.00 -6.06
N GLN A 45 -1.06 17.36 -7.18
CA GLN A 45 -1.67 16.03 -7.18
C GLN A 45 -0.73 14.98 -6.55
N LEU A 46 0.56 14.99 -6.91
CA LEU A 46 1.56 14.10 -6.31
C LEU A 46 1.69 14.31 -4.81
N ARG A 47 1.68 15.56 -4.34
CA ARG A 47 1.71 15.87 -2.90
C ARG A 47 0.46 15.35 -2.17
N HIS A 48 -0.71 15.45 -2.79
CA HIS A 48 -1.94 14.92 -2.21
C HIS A 48 -1.89 13.38 -2.10
N ILE A 49 -1.36 12.70 -3.12
CA ILE A 49 -1.17 11.25 -3.11
C ILE A 49 -0.17 10.86 -2.04
N ASP A 50 0.97 11.52 -1.96
CA ASP A 50 2.01 11.27 -0.96
C ASP A 50 1.47 11.46 0.48
N PHE A 51 0.72 12.53 0.70
CA PHE A 51 0.07 12.78 1.99
C PHE A 51 -0.96 11.69 2.34
N ALA A 52 -1.81 11.30 1.39
CA ALA A 52 -2.81 10.26 1.61
C ALA A 52 -2.16 8.91 1.91
N LEU A 53 -1.12 8.54 1.16
CA LEU A 53 -0.35 7.31 1.37
C LEU A 53 0.37 7.31 2.72
N SER A 54 1.00 8.43 3.08
CA SER A 54 1.70 8.58 4.36
C SER A 54 0.74 8.44 5.54
N ASN A 55 -0.45 9.04 5.46
CA ASN A 55 -1.48 8.91 6.48
C ASN A 55 -2.01 7.48 6.58
N PHE A 56 -2.30 6.84 5.44
CA PHE A 56 -2.72 5.44 5.40
C PHE A 56 -1.70 4.52 6.08
N ILE A 57 -0.43 4.66 5.72
CA ILE A 57 0.65 3.86 6.34
C ILE A 57 0.73 4.11 7.85
N LYS A 58 0.61 5.36 8.28
CA LYS A 58 0.65 5.72 9.70
C LYS A 58 -0.52 5.10 10.46
N GLU A 59 -1.72 5.16 9.90
CA GLU A 59 -2.94 4.58 10.46
C GLU A 59 -2.79 3.06 10.60
N VAL A 60 -2.45 2.34 9.53
CA VAL A 60 -2.27 0.89 9.57
C VAL A 60 -1.16 0.48 10.56
N LYS A 61 -0.07 1.26 10.68
CA LYS A 61 0.98 1.01 11.68
C LYS A 61 0.46 1.11 13.11
N GLN A 62 -0.37 2.09 13.40
CA GLN A 62 -0.98 2.27 14.69
C GLN A 62 -1.94 1.11 14.99
N ASP A 63 -2.81 0.80 14.05
CA ASP A 63 -3.85 -0.20 14.20
C ASP A 63 -3.30 -1.63 14.32
N ILE A 64 -2.20 -1.95 13.61
CA ILE A 64 -1.45 -3.20 13.83
C ILE A 64 -0.90 -3.26 15.27
N SER A 65 -0.42 -2.15 15.80
CA SER A 65 0.08 -2.11 17.18
C SER A 65 -1.05 -2.30 18.20
N GLU A 66 -2.23 -1.79 17.91
CA GLU A 66 -3.43 -2.00 18.73
C GLU A 66 -3.95 -3.44 18.63
N LEU A 67 -3.97 -4.02 17.42
CA LEU A 67 -4.36 -5.42 17.21
C LEU A 67 -3.46 -6.38 17.99
N LEU A 68 -2.17 -6.06 18.12
CA LEU A 68 -1.23 -6.83 18.94
C LEU A 68 -1.52 -6.79 20.44
N MET A 69 -2.34 -5.86 20.93
CA MET A 69 -2.74 -5.78 22.33
C MET A 69 -3.97 -6.64 22.64
N HIS A 70 -4.63 -7.19 21.62
CA HIS A 70 -5.76 -8.11 21.83
C HIS A 70 -5.27 -9.40 22.49
N GLU A 71 -5.93 -9.83 23.55
CA GLU A 71 -5.57 -11.03 24.33
C GLU A 71 -5.48 -12.29 23.45
N THR A 72 -6.35 -12.39 22.46
CA THR A 72 -6.37 -13.50 21.49
C THR A 72 -5.12 -13.54 20.62
N VAL A 73 -4.63 -12.38 20.18
CA VAL A 73 -3.51 -12.25 19.23
C VAL A 73 -2.17 -12.32 19.96
N ILE A 74 -2.06 -11.69 21.14
CA ILE A 74 -0.81 -11.61 21.91
C ILE A 74 -0.42 -12.92 22.59
N ASP A 75 -1.35 -13.86 22.77
CA ASP A 75 -1.06 -15.14 23.42
C ASP A 75 0.00 -15.92 22.63
N PRO A 76 1.17 -16.24 23.23
CA PRO A 76 2.25 -16.93 22.54
C PRO A 76 1.99 -18.43 22.32
N ASP A 77 0.96 -19.00 22.94
CA ASP A 77 0.63 -20.42 22.78
C ASP A 77 -0.05 -20.65 21.42
N ASP A 78 0.63 -21.34 20.53
CA ASP A 78 0.18 -21.65 19.18
C ASP A 78 -0.05 -23.15 18.95
N ARG A 79 -0.21 -23.93 20.04
CA ARG A 79 -0.52 -25.35 19.95
C ARG A 79 -1.86 -25.55 19.26
N GLY A 80 -1.86 -26.38 18.23
CA GLY A 80 -3.04 -26.67 17.42
C GLY A 80 -3.35 -25.63 16.34
N PHE A 81 -2.52 -24.61 16.15
CA PHE A 81 -2.69 -23.68 15.03
C PHE A 81 -2.32 -24.33 13.69
N THR A 82 -3.00 -23.91 12.65
CA THR A 82 -2.75 -24.36 11.29
C THR A 82 -1.29 -24.16 10.89
N SER A 83 -0.68 -25.23 10.36
CA SER A 83 0.68 -25.22 9.83
C SER A 83 0.70 -25.75 8.41
N PHE A 84 1.40 -25.03 7.52
CA PHE A 84 1.57 -25.41 6.11
C PHE A 84 2.96 -25.99 5.80
N LEU A 85 3.76 -26.34 6.81
CA LEU A 85 5.14 -26.81 6.62
C LEU A 85 5.21 -28.11 5.81
N ASN A 86 4.26 -29.01 6.03
CA ASN A 86 4.22 -30.35 5.44
C ASN A 86 2.93 -30.63 4.67
N VAL A 87 2.32 -29.59 4.10
CA VAL A 87 1.03 -29.69 3.40
C VAL A 87 1.21 -30.30 2.02
N SER A 88 0.29 -31.20 1.65
CA SER A 88 0.00 -31.64 0.30
C SER A 88 -1.35 -31.07 -0.12
N GLU A 89 -1.43 -30.43 -1.27
CA GLU A 89 -2.66 -29.78 -1.77
C GLU A 89 -3.85 -30.72 -1.85
N ASP A 90 -3.58 -31.98 -2.24
CA ASP A 90 -4.63 -33.00 -2.45
C ASP A 90 -5.26 -33.52 -1.16
N THR A 91 -4.59 -33.37 -0.03
CA THR A 91 -5.00 -34.01 1.25
C THR A 91 -5.23 -33.02 2.38
N PHE A 92 -4.93 -31.75 2.17
CA PHE A 92 -5.05 -30.73 3.22
C PHE A 92 -6.52 -30.42 3.54
N GLN A 93 -6.85 -30.48 4.82
CA GLN A 93 -8.10 -29.99 5.36
C GLN A 93 -7.80 -29.08 6.55
N TYR A 94 -8.53 -27.97 6.64
CA TYR A 94 -8.46 -27.12 7.81
C TYR A 94 -9.07 -27.81 9.02
N ASP A 95 -8.31 -27.83 10.12
CA ASP A 95 -8.77 -28.28 11.44
C ASP A 95 -8.56 -27.10 12.40
N ILE A 96 -9.48 -26.14 12.34
CA ILE A 96 -9.37 -24.86 13.05
C ILE A 96 -10.02 -25.03 14.43
N GLY A 97 -9.21 -24.98 15.47
CA GLY A 97 -9.68 -24.98 16.85
C GLY A 97 -10.26 -23.62 17.28
N ASP A 98 -11.02 -23.60 18.39
CA ASP A 98 -11.71 -22.40 18.88
C ASP A 98 -10.80 -21.19 19.10
N ARG A 99 -9.54 -21.40 19.50
CA ARG A 99 -8.59 -20.29 19.70
C ARG A 99 -8.16 -19.67 18.38
N GLU A 100 -7.80 -20.52 17.42
CA GLU A 100 -7.42 -20.06 16.07
C GLU A 100 -8.60 -19.36 15.40
N ALA A 101 -9.82 -19.89 15.56
CA ALA A 101 -11.03 -19.28 15.03
C ALA A 101 -11.23 -17.85 15.54
N ARG A 102 -11.07 -17.61 16.85
CA ARG A 102 -11.17 -16.26 17.41
C ARG A 102 -10.11 -15.30 16.85
N ILE A 103 -8.88 -15.79 16.68
CA ILE A 103 -7.82 -14.99 16.05
C ILE A 103 -8.18 -14.65 14.60
N ILE A 104 -8.68 -15.62 13.84
CA ILE A 104 -9.14 -15.39 12.46
C ILE A 104 -10.24 -14.32 12.42
N ASP A 105 -11.19 -14.37 13.37
CA ASP A 105 -12.25 -13.37 13.47
C ASP A 105 -11.70 -11.97 13.75
N ASP A 106 -10.75 -11.81 14.68
CA ASP A 106 -10.09 -10.54 14.99
C ASP A 106 -9.30 -10.01 13.78
N LEU A 107 -8.50 -10.86 13.14
CA LEU A 107 -7.75 -10.51 11.93
C LEU A 107 -8.69 -10.12 10.77
N ASN A 108 -9.81 -10.81 10.63
CA ASN A 108 -10.79 -10.53 9.59
C ASN A 108 -11.59 -9.26 9.87
N ALA A 109 -11.92 -8.98 11.13
CA ALA A 109 -12.55 -7.72 11.53
C ALA A 109 -11.65 -6.53 11.17
N PHE A 110 -10.34 -6.63 11.46
CA PHE A 110 -9.37 -5.63 11.04
C PHE A 110 -9.37 -5.45 9.51
N ARG A 111 -9.26 -6.52 8.75
CA ARG A 111 -9.26 -6.48 7.28
C ARG A 111 -10.51 -5.80 6.72
N LEU A 112 -11.68 -6.08 7.28
CA LEU A 112 -12.96 -5.53 6.83
C LEU A 112 -13.10 -4.03 7.11
N THR A 113 -12.42 -3.51 8.12
CA THR A 113 -12.40 -2.08 8.46
C THR A 113 -11.34 -1.30 7.68
N HIS A 114 -10.41 -1.99 6.99
CA HIS A 114 -9.32 -1.39 6.21
C HIS A 114 -9.38 -1.83 4.74
N PRO A 115 -10.19 -1.18 3.89
CA PRO A 115 -10.46 -1.63 2.52
C PRO A 115 -9.23 -1.79 1.62
N ALA A 116 -8.14 -1.08 1.93
CA ALA A 116 -6.87 -1.19 1.20
C ALA A 116 -6.02 -2.39 1.67
N VAL A 117 -6.42 -3.08 2.75
CA VAL A 117 -5.74 -4.26 3.27
C VAL A 117 -6.38 -5.53 2.70
N ASN A 118 -5.60 -6.28 1.92
CA ASN A 118 -6.04 -7.54 1.33
C ASN A 118 -6.12 -8.67 2.35
N SER A 119 -5.14 -8.73 3.23
CA SER A 119 -5.00 -9.82 4.17
C SER A 119 -4.27 -9.37 5.43
N VAL A 120 -4.72 -9.88 6.56
CA VAL A 120 -4.02 -9.79 7.83
C VAL A 120 -3.64 -11.20 8.25
N TYR A 121 -2.41 -11.36 8.71
CA TYR A 121 -1.86 -12.69 8.99
C TYR A 121 -0.83 -12.64 10.11
N MET A 122 -0.59 -13.79 10.72
CA MET A 122 0.53 -13.98 11.62
C MET A 122 1.24 -15.30 11.35
N GLY A 123 2.56 -15.26 11.50
CA GLY A 123 3.40 -16.45 11.52
C GLY A 123 4.06 -16.59 12.88
N ARG A 124 4.19 -17.82 13.34
CA ARG A 124 4.82 -18.14 14.63
C ARG A 124 6.19 -18.80 14.43
N GLU A 125 7.01 -18.76 15.45
CA GLU A 125 8.33 -19.40 15.43
C GLU A 125 8.25 -20.93 15.26
N SER A 126 7.13 -21.55 15.63
CA SER A 126 6.83 -22.96 15.32
C SER A 126 6.66 -23.25 13.82
N GLY A 127 6.40 -22.21 13.00
CA GLY A 127 6.05 -22.31 11.61
C GLY A 127 4.54 -22.38 11.35
N SER A 128 3.70 -22.22 12.39
CA SER A 128 2.28 -22.05 12.20
C SER A 128 1.96 -20.71 11.52
N PHE A 129 0.86 -20.68 10.76
CA PHE A 129 0.46 -19.50 9.98
C PHE A 129 -1.06 -19.36 9.99
N VAL A 130 -1.52 -18.28 10.62
CA VAL A 130 -2.93 -17.93 10.72
C VAL A 130 -3.21 -16.70 9.87
N ARG A 131 -4.34 -16.67 9.17
CA ARG A 131 -4.72 -15.61 8.25
C ARG A 131 -6.18 -15.22 8.41
N SER A 132 -6.50 -13.96 8.17
CA SER A 132 -7.86 -13.40 8.23
C SER A 132 -8.91 -14.14 7.37
N HIS A 133 -8.48 -14.92 6.42
CA HIS A 133 -9.33 -15.78 5.58
C HIS A 133 -8.53 -16.96 5.03
N PRO A 134 -9.16 -18.06 4.65
CA PRO A 134 -8.48 -19.25 4.13
C PRO A 134 -7.60 -18.93 2.91
N ARG A 135 -6.48 -19.63 2.80
CA ARG A 135 -5.65 -19.57 1.59
C ARG A 135 -6.40 -20.28 0.45
N PRO A 136 -6.48 -19.67 -0.75
CA PRO A 136 -7.19 -20.26 -1.88
C PRO A 136 -6.58 -21.59 -2.34
N VAL A 137 -5.25 -21.72 -2.21
CA VAL A 137 -4.52 -22.96 -2.52
C VAL A 137 -3.57 -23.25 -1.35
N PRO A 138 -3.83 -24.25 -0.52
CA PRO A 138 -3.03 -24.58 0.65
C PRO A 138 -1.74 -25.34 0.26
N THR A 139 -0.83 -24.65 -0.40
CA THR A 139 0.50 -25.18 -0.73
C THR A 139 1.44 -25.15 0.47
N ARG A 140 2.53 -25.93 0.39
CA ARG A 140 3.60 -25.88 1.39
C ARG A 140 4.09 -24.44 1.60
N TYR A 141 4.15 -24.04 2.85
CA TYR A 141 4.49 -22.65 3.21
C TYR A 141 5.17 -22.59 4.59
N ASP A 142 6.33 -21.97 4.64
CA ASP A 142 7.03 -21.64 5.89
C ASP A 142 7.06 -20.11 6.05
N PRO A 143 6.29 -19.55 6.99
CA PRO A 143 6.27 -18.10 7.21
C PRO A 143 7.63 -17.53 7.59
N ARG A 144 8.47 -18.31 8.29
CA ARG A 144 9.76 -17.87 8.81
C ARG A 144 10.81 -17.56 7.74
N THR A 145 10.63 -18.13 6.55
CA THR A 145 11.51 -17.90 5.39
C THR A 145 11.08 -16.70 4.55
N ARG A 146 9.96 -16.07 4.90
CA ARG A 146 9.42 -14.97 4.10
C ARG A 146 10.07 -13.63 4.44
N PRO A 147 10.24 -12.72 3.45
CA PRO A 147 10.85 -11.41 3.66
C PRO A 147 10.21 -10.61 4.79
N TRP A 148 8.88 -10.62 4.87
CA TRP A 148 8.12 -9.92 5.89
C TRP A 148 8.42 -10.42 7.31
N TYR A 149 8.59 -11.74 7.49
CA TYR A 149 8.91 -12.33 8.79
C TYR A 149 10.32 -11.97 9.21
N THR A 150 11.28 -12.14 8.32
CA THR A 150 12.70 -11.85 8.58
C THR A 150 12.91 -10.36 8.89
N LEU A 151 12.23 -9.48 8.13
CA LEU A 151 12.31 -8.04 8.35
C LEU A 151 11.85 -7.64 9.77
N ALA A 152 10.67 -8.11 10.19
CA ALA A 152 10.12 -7.81 11.50
C ALA A 152 10.97 -8.44 12.63
N LYS A 153 11.42 -9.69 12.46
CA LYS A 153 12.27 -10.38 13.44
C LYS A 153 13.61 -9.67 13.67
N ASN A 154 14.17 -9.06 12.62
CA ASN A 154 15.42 -8.30 12.72
C ASN A 154 15.22 -6.87 13.28
N ASN A 155 13.97 -6.38 13.35
CA ASN A 155 13.62 -5.06 13.86
C ASN A 155 12.43 -5.15 14.85
N PRO A 156 12.59 -5.88 15.95
CA PRO A 156 11.45 -6.34 16.76
C PRO A 156 10.69 -5.21 17.44
N GLU A 157 11.35 -4.11 17.76
CA GLU A 157 10.73 -2.97 18.43
C GLU A 157 9.91 -2.08 17.49
N ALA A 158 10.18 -2.13 16.17
CA ALA A 158 9.57 -1.24 15.19
C ALA A 158 8.44 -1.90 14.40
N VAL A 159 7.46 -1.12 13.95
CA VAL A 159 6.55 -1.51 12.88
C VAL A 159 7.24 -1.21 11.55
N MET A 160 7.53 -2.26 10.78
CA MET A 160 8.28 -2.19 9.54
C MET A 160 7.36 -2.22 8.32
N ILE A 161 7.83 -1.65 7.22
CA ILE A 161 7.23 -1.78 5.88
C ILE A 161 8.18 -2.60 5.04
N THR A 162 7.66 -3.62 4.36
CA THR A 162 8.48 -4.44 3.47
C THR A 162 8.79 -3.73 2.16
N GLU A 163 9.88 -4.11 1.52
CA GLU A 163 9.96 -3.92 0.06
C GLU A 163 8.81 -4.67 -0.63
N PRO A 164 8.39 -4.24 -1.82
CA PRO A 164 7.42 -4.99 -2.60
C PRO A 164 7.88 -6.42 -2.85
N TYR A 165 7.01 -7.41 -2.58
CA TYR A 165 7.32 -8.81 -2.80
C TYR A 165 6.15 -9.54 -3.48
N GLN A 166 6.48 -10.58 -4.23
CA GLN A 166 5.48 -11.37 -4.93
C GLN A 166 4.71 -12.27 -3.95
N SER A 167 3.38 -12.28 -4.07
CA SER A 167 2.51 -13.24 -3.39
C SER A 167 2.88 -14.67 -3.79
N VAL A 168 2.67 -15.63 -2.86
CA VAL A 168 2.86 -17.07 -3.15
C VAL A 168 1.62 -17.68 -3.79
N THR A 169 0.46 -17.07 -3.58
CA THR A 169 -0.85 -17.64 -3.96
C THR A 169 -1.57 -16.86 -5.05
N SER A 170 -1.00 -15.72 -5.48
CA SER A 170 -1.55 -14.88 -6.56
C SER A 170 -0.41 -14.22 -7.34
N PRO A 171 -0.66 -13.72 -8.56
CA PRO A 171 0.34 -12.98 -9.33
C PRO A 171 0.64 -11.58 -8.77
N ASP A 172 -0.01 -11.19 -7.68
CA ASP A 172 0.05 -9.83 -7.14
C ASP A 172 1.40 -9.55 -6.48
N VAL A 173 1.79 -8.28 -6.53
CA VAL A 173 2.91 -7.74 -5.77
C VAL A 173 2.32 -7.02 -4.56
N ASN A 174 2.75 -7.43 -3.37
CA ASN A 174 2.24 -6.91 -2.11
C ASN A 174 3.29 -6.08 -1.37
N ILE A 175 2.83 -5.13 -0.59
CA ILE A 175 3.61 -4.44 0.43
C ILE A 175 3.03 -4.85 1.78
N GLY A 176 3.89 -5.30 2.68
CA GLY A 176 3.51 -5.69 4.04
C GLY A 176 3.85 -4.63 5.07
N ILE A 177 2.95 -4.37 6.01
CA ILE A 177 3.21 -3.62 7.23
C ILE A 177 3.24 -4.65 8.36
N VAL A 178 4.37 -4.80 9.03
CA VAL A 178 4.67 -5.95 9.89
C VAL A 178 5.26 -5.54 11.23
N LYS A 179 4.94 -6.31 12.27
CA LYS A 179 5.43 -6.11 13.64
C LYS A 179 5.78 -7.45 14.27
N ALA A 180 6.92 -7.51 14.94
CA ALA A 180 7.29 -8.66 15.73
C ALA A 180 6.44 -8.77 17.02
N MET A 181 6.16 -10.00 17.40
CA MET A 181 5.47 -10.41 18.60
C MET A 181 6.53 -10.97 19.57
N MET A 182 6.64 -10.37 20.76
CA MET A 182 7.74 -10.67 21.68
C MET A 182 7.24 -11.08 23.05
N TYR A 183 8.00 -11.97 23.67
CA TYR A 183 7.91 -12.21 25.10
C TYR A 183 8.45 -10.99 25.88
N PRO A 184 8.12 -10.86 27.17
CA PRO A 184 8.67 -9.78 28.01
C PRO A 184 10.21 -9.76 28.10
N ASN A 185 10.87 -10.87 27.80
CA ASN A 185 12.31 -10.97 27.76
C ASN A 185 12.94 -10.52 26.42
N GLY A 186 12.13 -10.02 25.48
CA GLY A 186 12.58 -9.57 24.16
C GLY A 186 12.71 -10.67 23.10
N THR A 187 12.45 -11.93 23.43
CA THR A 187 12.49 -13.02 22.45
C THR A 187 11.29 -12.97 21.53
N VAL A 188 11.51 -12.96 20.21
CA VAL A 188 10.44 -12.98 19.21
C VAL A 188 9.84 -14.38 19.13
N TYR A 189 8.51 -14.48 19.29
CA TYR A 189 7.75 -15.73 19.13
C TYR A 189 6.87 -15.76 17.86
N GLY A 190 6.77 -14.63 17.17
CA GLY A 190 5.99 -14.55 15.94
C GLY A 190 6.07 -13.16 15.31
N VAL A 191 5.37 -13.01 14.21
CA VAL A 191 5.22 -11.76 13.47
C VAL A 191 3.76 -11.63 13.02
N LEU A 192 3.16 -10.47 13.28
CA LEU A 192 1.88 -10.04 12.74
C LEU A 192 2.12 -9.12 11.55
N GLY A 193 1.30 -9.25 10.50
CA GLY A 193 1.39 -8.41 9.33
C GLY A 193 0.04 -8.16 8.66
N ALA A 194 -0.06 -7.01 8.00
CA ALA A 194 -1.11 -6.68 7.04
C ALA A 194 -0.48 -6.43 5.69
N GLU A 195 -1.07 -6.93 4.63
CA GLU A 195 -0.60 -6.72 3.25
C GLU A 195 -1.63 -5.96 2.42
N SER A 196 -1.11 -5.10 1.56
CA SER A 196 -1.84 -4.34 0.55
C SER A 196 -1.24 -4.64 -0.82
N PRO A 197 -2.04 -4.69 -1.89
CA PRO A 197 -1.56 -4.88 -3.26
C PRO A 197 -0.79 -3.67 -3.76
#